data_58c41408f301d3ae0cfe7376ca9a7880
#
_entry.id   58c41408f301d3ae0cfe7376ca9a7880
#
_cell.length_a   1.000
_cell.length_b   1.000
_cell.length_c   1.000
_cell.angle_alpha   90.00
_cell.angle_beta   90.00
_cell.angle_gamma   90.00
#
_symmetry.space_group_name_H-M   'P 1'
#
loop_
_entity.id
_entity.type
_entity.pdbx_description
1 polymer ?
#
loop_
_entity_poly.entity_id
_entity_poly.type
_entity_poly.pdbx_seq_one_letter_code
_entity_poly.pdbx_strand_id
1 'polypeptide(L)'
;YRNKYWLPIAYCVNEDITAWSFDSDNPFEVQNDYFFRATGIDGVFNRLDITDSYFYNIDPISIGLDTGYMNYYKTSSDSTGTISFTVSPEKDQNVYLFVESAGIEDVLISVGYEQYSQNTSREYIYDLGMCKAGTPITVEMTVKDDVNSGALNFFVYGLDTNSLRAITSSTAAR
;
A
#
# COMPACT_ATOMS: atom_id res chain seq x y z
N TYR A 1 11.95 -26.14 -5.46
CA TYR A 1 10.87 -25.17 -5.19
C TYR A 1 10.14 -24.90 -6.50
N ARG A 2 8.83 -25.15 -6.58
CA ARG A 2 8.00 -24.84 -7.77
C ARG A 2 7.10 -23.66 -7.42
N ASN A 3 7.26 -22.56 -8.17
CA ASN A 3 6.35 -21.42 -8.02
C ASN A 3 4.94 -21.85 -8.45
N LYS A 4 3.97 -21.66 -7.57
CA LYS A 4 2.55 -22.03 -7.83
C LYS A 4 1.86 -21.05 -8.79
N TYR A 5 2.42 -19.86 -8.97
CA TYR A 5 1.87 -18.75 -9.76
C TYR A 5 2.78 -18.40 -10.94
N TRP A 6 3.40 -19.42 -11.55
CA TRP A 6 4.20 -19.19 -12.73
C TRP A 6 3.33 -18.92 -13.96
N LEU A 7 3.77 -18.01 -14.80
CA LEU A 7 3.23 -17.81 -16.13
C LEU A 7 4.20 -18.34 -17.18
N PRO A 8 3.70 -18.86 -18.33
CA PRO A 8 4.57 -19.22 -19.44
C PRO A 8 5.28 -17.96 -19.98
N ILE A 9 6.35 -18.16 -20.77
CA ILE A 9 7.12 -17.06 -21.42
C ILE A 9 6.23 -16.21 -22.33
N ALA A 10 5.18 -16.82 -22.92
CA ALA A 10 4.16 -16.15 -23.71
C ALA A 10 2.78 -16.60 -23.23
N TYR A 11 1.86 -15.66 -23.06
CA TYR A 11 0.48 -15.90 -22.67
C TYR A 11 -0.45 -14.88 -23.35
N CYS A 12 -1.70 -15.26 -23.55
CA CYS A 12 -2.68 -14.39 -24.16
C CYS A 12 -3.33 -13.49 -23.09
N VAL A 13 -3.54 -12.24 -23.45
CA VAL A 13 -4.30 -11.25 -22.68
C VAL A 13 -5.42 -10.67 -23.55
N ASN A 14 -6.38 -9.99 -22.96
CA ASN A 14 -7.41 -9.27 -23.69
C ASN A 14 -6.78 -8.12 -24.48
N GLU A 15 -7.36 -7.81 -25.65
CA GLU A 15 -6.88 -6.71 -26.48
C GLU A 15 -7.09 -5.32 -25.85
N ASP A 16 -7.98 -5.21 -24.85
CA ASP A 16 -8.21 -3.98 -24.07
C ASP A 16 -6.95 -3.44 -23.40
N ILE A 17 -5.93 -4.29 -23.19
CA ILE A 17 -4.64 -3.88 -22.65
C ILE A 17 -3.88 -2.93 -23.59
N THR A 18 -4.15 -2.98 -24.90
CA THR A 18 -3.45 -2.16 -25.90
C THR A 18 -3.80 -0.67 -25.77
N ALA A 19 -4.96 -0.36 -25.21
CA ALA A 19 -5.42 1.00 -24.94
C ALA A 19 -5.27 1.38 -23.45
N TRP A 20 -4.51 0.56 -22.68
CA TRP A 20 -4.33 0.78 -21.26
C TRP A 20 -3.50 2.04 -20.99
N SER A 21 -4.08 2.91 -20.19
CA SER A 21 -3.41 4.06 -19.56
C SER A 21 -3.92 4.19 -18.14
N PHE A 22 -3.14 4.75 -17.27
CA PHE A 22 -3.54 4.97 -15.87
C PHE A 22 -3.17 6.40 -15.45
N ASP A 23 -3.93 6.93 -14.50
CA ASP A 23 -3.73 8.24 -13.89
C ASP A 23 -4.03 8.09 -12.38
N SER A 24 -3.17 7.35 -11.69
CA SER A 24 -3.29 7.12 -10.24
C SER A 24 -1.90 6.99 -9.63
N ASP A 25 -1.68 7.68 -8.50
CA ASP A 25 -0.48 7.57 -7.68
C ASP A 25 -0.52 6.32 -6.78
N ASN A 26 -1.64 5.58 -6.79
CA ASN A 26 -1.79 4.35 -6.02
C ASN A 26 -1.33 3.13 -6.85
N PRO A 27 -0.16 2.55 -6.53
CA PRO A 27 0.42 1.46 -7.32
C PRO A 27 -0.43 0.17 -7.29
N PHE A 28 -1.29 -0.01 -6.29
CA PHE A 28 -2.17 -1.18 -6.20
C PHE A 28 -3.40 -1.03 -7.10
N GLU A 29 -3.95 0.17 -7.22
CA GLU A 29 -5.03 0.46 -8.17
C GLU A 29 -4.54 0.32 -9.62
N VAL A 30 -3.34 0.81 -9.91
CA VAL A 30 -2.70 0.63 -11.22
C VAL A 30 -2.57 -0.85 -11.57
N GLN A 31 -2.11 -1.69 -10.61
CA GLN A 31 -1.99 -3.13 -10.81
C GLN A 31 -3.35 -3.82 -10.97
N ASN A 32 -4.35 -3.44 -10.16
CA ASN A 32 -5.69 -3.99 -10.28
C ASN A 32 -6.32 -3.66 -11.65
N ASP A 33 -6.22 -2.41 -12.11
CA ASP A 33 -6.71 -2.03 -13.44
C ASP A 33 -5.98 -2.77 -14.57
N TYR A 34 -4.66 -2.93 -14.44
CA TYR A 34 -3.88 -3.73 -15.39
C TYR A 34 -4.38 -5.18 -15.46
N PHE A 35 -4.53 -5.84 -14.32
CA PHE A 35 -5.02 -7.22 -14.27
C PHE A 35 -6.43 -7.34 -14.82
N PHE A 36 -7.32 -6.42 -14.45
CA PHE A 36 -8.68 -6.41 -14.97
C PHE A 36 -8.72 -6.29 -16.50
N ARG A 37 -7.99 -5.34 -17.08
CA ARG A 37 -7.94 -5.17 -18.53
C ARG A 37 -7.29 -6.34 -19.24
N ALA A 38 -6.24 -6.89 -18.68
CA ALA A 38 -5.54 -8.03 -19.26
C ALA A 38 -6.36 -9.33 -19.22
N THR A 39 -7.19 -9.55 -18.21
CA THR A 39 -7.77 -10.86 -17.91
C THR A 39 -9.28 -10.85 -17.62
N GLY A 40 -9.87 -9.70 -17.34
CA GLY A 40 -11.24 -9.56 -16.86
C GLY A 40 -11.43 -9.89 -15.39
N ILE A 41 -10.34 -10.11 -14.64
CA ILE A 41 -10.37 -10.46 -13.20
C ILE A 41 -9.94 -9.26 -12.39
N ASP A 42 -10.81 -8.84 -11.46
CA ASP A 42 -10.60 -7.71 -10.56
C ASP A 42 -10.22 -8.16 -9.15
N GLY A 43 -9.83 -7.19 -8.30
CA GLY A 43 -9.67 -7.40 -6.87
C GLY A 43 -8.48 -8.28 -6.47
N VAL A 44 -7.38 -8.18 -7.20
CA VAL A 44 -6.11 -8.86 -6.84
C VAL A 44 -5.53 -8.27 -5.56
N PHE A 45 -5.56 -6.95 -5.45
CA PHE A 45 -5.19 -6.22 -4.25
C PHE A 45 -6.43 -5.58 -3.63
N ASN A 46 -6.69 -5.88 -2.35
CA ASN A 46 -7.80 -5.34 -1.60
C ASN A 46 -7.27 -4.41 -0.51
N ARG A 47 -7.78 -3.21 -0.46
CA ARG A 47 -7.38 -2.21 0.52
C ARG A 47 -7.71 -2.68 1.94
N LEU A 48 -6.85 -2.35 2.89
CA LEU A 48 -7.09 -2.51 4.32
C LEU A 48 -7.48 -1.16 4.92
N ASP A 49 -8.55 -1.17 5.71
CA ASP A 49 -9.03 0.04 6.36
C ASP A 49 -8.10 0.46 7.53
N ILE A 50 -7.93 1.77 7.70
CA ILE A 50 -7.25 2.32 8.85
C ILE A 50 -8.18 2.20 10.05
N THR A 51 -7.74 1.46 11.06
CA THR A 51 -8.53 1.19 12.29
C THR A 51 -8.23 2.18 13.41
N ASP A 52 -7.04 2.80 13.37
CA ASP A 52 -6.63 3.81 14.35
C ASP A 52 -5.61 4.78 13.72
N SER A 53 -5.57 6.00 14.25
CA SER A 53 -4.63 7.04 13.83
C SER A 53 -4.17 7.87 15.02
N TYR A 54 -2.89 8.24 15.02
CA TYR A 54 -2.30 9.10 16.03
C TYR A 54 -1.43 10.18 15.38
N PHE A 55 -1.58 11.41 15.89
CA PHE A 55 -0.84 12.58 15.42
C PHE A 55 -0.16 13.27 16.60
N TYR A 56 1.14 13.49 16.52
CA TYR A 56 1.90 14.30 17.46
C TYR A 56 2.52 15.49 16.73
N ASN A 57 2.27 16.69 17.22
CA ASN A 57 2.68 17.95 16.59
C ASN A 57 2.27 18.07 15.11
N ILE A 58 1.19 17.42 14.73
CA ILE A 58 0.61 17.41 13.39
C ILE A 58 -0.87 17.73 13.46
N ASP A 59 -1.30 18.68 12.64
CA ASP A 59 -2.72 18.93 12.38
C ASP A 59 -3.05 18.50 10.94
N PRO A 60 -3.88 17.47 10.76
CA PRO A 60 -4.31 17.04 9.44
C PRO A 60 -5.33 18.03 8.86
N ILE A 61 -5.04 18.60 7.68
CA ILE A 61 -5.91 19.56 6.99
C ILE A 61 -7.05 18.85 6.29
N SER A 62 -6.75 17.73 5.65
CA SER A 62 -7.72 16.87 5.00
C SER A 62 -7.28 15.41 5.18
N ILE A 63 -8.15 14.61 5.75
CA ILE A 63 -7.93 13.19 5.93
C ILE A 63 -8.88 12.45 5.03
N GLY A 64 -8.36 11.91 3.92
CA GLY A 64 -9.03 10.88 3.15
C GLY A 64 -8.59 9.52 3.67
N LEU A 65 -8.97 9.14 4.89
CA LEU A 65 -8.61 7.81 5.43
C LEU A 65 -9.13 6.69 4.55
N ASP A 66 -10.24 6.93 3.89
CA ASP A 66 -10.84 6.06 2.89
C ASP A 66 -10.14 6.09 1.52
N THR A 67 -9.35 7.13 1.23
CA THR A 67 -8.60 7.25 -0.03
C THR A 67 -7.10 7.03 0.14
N GLY A 68 -6.56 7.17 1.37
CA GLY A 68 -5.13 7.07 1.66
C GLY A 68 -4.32 8.34 1.36
N TYR A 69 -5.00 9.45 1.10
CA TYR A 69 -4.38 10.76 0.88
C TYR A 69 -4.59 11.65 2.09
N MET A 70 -3.54 12.36 2.52
CA MET A 70 -3.60 13.30 3.62
C MET A 70 -2.73 14.51 3.35
N ASN A 71 -3.25 15.70 3.67
CA ASN A 71 -2.44 16.90 3.80
C ASN A 71 -2.32 17.25 5.28
N TYR A 72 -1.15 17.75 5.69
CA TYR A 72 -0.85 18.06 7.09
C TYR A 72 0.00 19.31 7.23
N TYR A 73 0.02 19.88 8.43
CA TYR A 73 1.02 20.85 8.86
C TYR A 73 1.45 20.58 10.32
N LYS A 74 2.69 20.99 10.65
CA LYS A 74 3.14 20.98 12.05
C LYS A 74 2.47 22.11 12.83
N THR A 75 2.04 21.80 14.06
CA THR A 75 1.49 22.81 14.99
C THR A 75 2.59 23.66 15.62
N SER A 76 3.82 23.14 15.68
CA SER A 76 5.02 23.87 16.09
C SER A 76 6.20 23.49 15.18
N SER A 77 6.93 24.49 14.66
CA SER A 77 8.14 24.28 13.87
C SER A 77 9.33 23.75 14.68
N ASP A 78 9.30 23.95 16.00
CA ASP A 78 10.43 23.67 16.90
C ASP A 78 10.44 22.22 17.42
N SER A 79 9.49 21.41 16.97
CA SER A 79 9.33 20.03 17.42
C SER A 79 9.14 19.08 16.23
N THR A 80 9.65 17.87 16.36
CA THR A 80 9.42 16.77 15.42
C THR A 80 7.93 16.44 15.31
N GLY A 81 7.43 16.23 14.12
CA GLY A 81 6.06 15.78 13.86
C GLY A 81 6.01 14.27 13.66
N THR A 82 4.98 13.60 14.20
CA THR A 82 4.76 12.17 14.00
C THR A 82 3.34 11.90 13.52
N ILE A 83 3.22 11.04 12.51
CA ILE A 83 1.96 10.54 11.97
C ILE A 83 1.98 9.02 12.13
N SER A 84 0.95 8.45 12.73
CA SER A 84 0.86 6.99 12.89
C SER A 84 -0.51 6.50 12.45
N PHE A 85 -0.53 5.41 11.66
CA PHE A 85 -1.73 4.69 11.27
C PHE A 85 -1.63 3.23 11.67
N THR A 86 -2.75 2.67 12.10
CA THR A 86 -2.87 1.23 12.37
C THR A 86 -3.92 0.63 11.47
N VAL A 87 -3.58 -0.51 10.87
CA VAL A 87 -4.49 -1.36 10.08
C VAL A 87 -4.46 -2.78 10.62
N SER A 88 -5.51 -3.55 10.38
CA SER A 88 -5.54 -4.97 10.75
C SER A 88 -6.20 -5.77 9.63
N PRO A 89 -5.55 -6.82 9.10
CA PRO A 89 -6.19 -7.68 8.10
C PRO A 89 -7.34 -8.47 8.73
N GLU A 90 -8.45 -8.61 8.00
CA GLU A 90 -9.60 -9.41 8.45
C GLU A 90 -9.40 -10.92 8.28
N LYS A 91 -8.46 -11.31 7.42
CA LYS A 91 -8.10 -12.71 7.12
C LYS A 91 -6.58 -12.86 7.00
N ASP A 92 -6.10 -14.10 7.10
CA ASP A 92 -4.69 -14.42 6.83
C ASP A 92 -4.36 -14.11 5.37
N GLN A 93 -3.44 -13.18 5.13
CA GLN A 93 -3.05 -12.73 3.78
C GLN A 93 -1.69 -12.06 3.75
N ASN A 94 -1.05 -12.05 2.58
CA ASN A 94 0.12 -11.20 2.37
C ASN A 94 -0.32 -9.74 2.32
N VAL A 95 0.41 -8.89 3.03
CA VAL A 95 0.13 -7.46 3.13
C VAL A 95 1.27 -6.66 2.53
N TYR A 96 0.91 -5.61 1.82
CA TYR A 96 1.82 -4.69 1.15
C TYR A 96 1.50 -3.26 1.57
N LEU A 97 2.55 -2.46 1.76
CA LEU A 97 2.46 -1.05 2.13
C LEU A 97 3.17 -0.19 1.08
N PHE A 98 2.57 0.93 0.73
CA PHE A 98 3.21 2.01 -0.01
C PHE A 98 3.04 3.31 0.75
N VAL A 99 4.15 4.02 0.97
CA VAL A 99 4.19 5.34 1.59
C VAL A 99 4.96 6.27 0.67
N GLU A 100 4.37 7.38 0.32
CA GLU A 100 5.00 8.43 -0.48
C GLU A 100 4.77 9.78 0.17
N SER A 101 5.86 10.48 0.47
CA SER A 101 5.84 11.86 0.95
C SER A 101 7.23 12.46 0.89
N ALA A 102 7.38 13.62 0.28
CA ALA A 102 8.63 14.37 0.31
C ALA A 102 8.97 14.90 1.71
N GLY A 103 7.99 15.02 2.57
CA GLY A 103 8.12 15.56 3.93
C GLY A 103 8.40 14.53 5.03
N ILE A 104 8.36 13.23 4.73
CA ILE A 104 8.66 12.16 5.70
C ILE A 104 10.15 11.79 5.60
N GLU A 105 10.79 11.59 6.76
CA GLU A 105 12.19 11.17 6.86
C GLU A 105 12.31 9.67 7.05
N ASP A 106 11.62 9.13 8.05
CA ASP A 106 11.66 7.73 8.42
C ASP A 106 10.27 7.12 8.58
N VAL A 107 10.17 5.84 8.26
CA VAL A 107 8.98 5.02 8.47
C VAL A 107 9.35 3.84 9.36
N LEU A 108 8.74 3.75 10.53
CA LEU A 108 8.83 2.59 11.42
C LEU A 108 7.57 1.73 11.24
N ILE A 109 7.75 0.51 10.79
CA ILE A 109 6.66 -0.44 10.56
C ILE A 109 6.70 -1.50 11.66
N SER A 110 5.60 -1.69 12.37
CA SER A 110 5.43 -2.72 13.40
C SER A 110 4.36 -3.69 12.96
N VAL A 111 4.69 -4.98 12.85
CA VAL A 111 3.76 -6.07 12.54
C VAL A 111 3.68 -6.99 13.75
N GLY A 112 2.63 -6.85 14.56
CA GLY A 112 2.57 -7.50 15.86
C GLY A 112 3.73 -7.06 16.77
N TYR A 113 4.69 -7.97 17.01
CA TYR A 113 5.88 -7.70 17.84
C TYR A 113 7.15 -7.43 17.03
N GLU A 114 7.11 -7.58 15.71
CA GLU A 114 8.27 -7.35 14.84
C GLU A 114 8.28 -5.89 14.36
N GLN A 115 9.46 -5.29 14.28
CA GLN A 115 9.63 -3.90 13.85
C GLN A 115 10.67 -3.81 12.74
N TYR A 116 10.37 -2.96 11.76
CA TYR A 116 11.21 -2.65 10.61
C TYR A 116 11.30 -1.14 10.43
N SER A 117 12.50 -0.58 10.37
CA SER A 117 12.71 0.83 10.03
C SER A 117 13.12 0.96 8.57
N GLN A 118 12.53 1.93 7.88
CA GLN A 118 12.78 2.18 6.47
C GLN A 118 12.97 3.68 6.22
N ASN A 119 13.89 4.01 5.33
CA ASN A 119 14.08 5.38 4.87
C ASN A 119 13.22 5.61 3.62
N THR A 120 12.49 6.72 3.57
CA THR A 120 11.57 7.07 2.47
C THR A 120 12.26 7.70 1.26
N SER A 121 13.57 7.63 1.16
CA SER A 121 14.32 8.22 0.04
C SER A 121 13.99 7.62 -1.33
N ARG A 122 13.18 6.56 -1.37
CA ARG A 122 12.73 5.87 -2.59
C ARG A 122 11.28 5.44 -2.45
N GLU A 123 10.54 5.61 -3.52
CA GLU A 123 9.17 5.11 -3.69
C GLU A 123 9.22 3.62 -4.03
N TYR A 124 8.83 2.74 -3.13
CA TYR A 124 8.66 1.31 -3.41
C TYR A 124 7.62 0.68 -2.49
N ILE A 125 7.09 -0.44 -2.96
CA ILE A 125 6.13 -1.23 -2.20
C ILE A 125 6.90 -2.10 -1.21
N TYR A 126 6.56 -1.98 0.08
CA TYR A 126 7.08 -2.84 1.14
C TYR A 126 6.24 -4.11 1.22
N ASP A 127 6.89 -5.27 1.12
CA ASP A 127 6.27 -6.58 1.37
C ASP A 127 6.35 -6.88 2.88
N LEU A 128 5.23 -6.85 3.57
CA LEU A 128 5.12 -7.16 5.00
C LEU A 128 4.94 -8.66 5.27
N GLY A 129 4.89 -9.45 4.19
CA GLY A 129 4.72 -10.89 4.26
C GLY A 129 3.33 -11.33 4.67
N MET A 130 3.23 -12.57 5.18
CA MET A 130 1.98 -13.19 5.62
C MET A 130 1.58 -12.65 6.99
N CYS A 131 0.54 -11.84 7.04
CA CYS A 131 -0.06 -11.33 8.26
C CYS A 131 -1.29 -12.15 8.64
N LYS A 132 -1.43 -12.46 9.92
CA LYS A 132 -2.59 -13.16 10.46
C LYS A 132 -3.77 -12.22 10.64
N ALA A 133 -4.99 -12.78 10.52
CA ALA A 133 -6.20 -12.04 10.82
C ALA A 133 -6.13 -11.37 12.20
N GLY A 134 -6.49 -10.10 12.29
CA GLY A 134 -6.46 -9.31 13.52
C GLY A 134 -5.07 -8.87 14.01
N THR A 135 -3.97 -9.21 13.30
CA THR A 135 -2.64 -8.71 13.67
C THR A 135 -2.58 -7.20 13.42
N PRO A 136 -2.30 -6.37 14.42
CA PRO A 136 -2.12 -4.93 14.19
C PRO A 136 -0.84 -4.68 13.42
N ILE A 137 -0.95 -3.85 12.40
CA ILE A 137 0.15 -3.31 11.60
C ILE A 137 0.16 -1.82 11.84
N THR A 138 1.14 -1.33 12.58
CA THR A 138 1.27 0.11 12.89
C THR A 138 2.42 0.67 12.07
N VAL A 139 2.15 1.77 11.39
CA VAL A 139 3.12 2.50 10.58
C VAL A 139 3.26 3.90 11.16
N GLU A 140 4.42 4.16 11.75
CA GLU A 140 4.77 5.45 12.32
C GLU A 140 5.73 6.18 11.37
N MET A 141 5.40 7.43 11.05
CA MET A 141 6.11 8.26 10.09
C MET A 141 6.60 9.54 10.76
N THR A 142 7.91 9.78 10.68
CA THR A 142 8.54 10.97 11.23
C THR A 142 8.64 12.05 10.16
N VAL A 143 8.10 13.23 10.45
CA VAL A 143 8.19 14.40 9.55
C VAL A 143 9.56 15.06 9.70
N LYS A 144 10.22 15.38 8.59
CA LYS A 144 11.51 16.08 8.55
C LYS A 144 11.48 17.37 9.38
N ASP A 145 12.59 17.70 10.01
CA ASP A 145 12.68 18.87 10.90
C ASP A 145 12.44 20.19 10.15
N ASP A 146 12.93 20.31 8.91
CA ASP A 146 12.79 21.48 8.05
C ASP A 146 11.45 21.58 7.30
N VAL A 147 10.57 20.59 7.43
CA VAL A 147 9.26 20.55 6.78
C VAL A 147 8.16 20.92 7.76
N ASN A 148 7.39 21.97 7.45
CA ASN A 148 6.28 22.44 8.25
C ASN A 148 4.90 22.01 7.73
N SER A 149 4.80 21.60 6.47
CA SER A 149 3.57 21.10 5.86
C SER A 149 3.89 20.19 4.69
N GLY A 150 2.98 19.26 4.38
CA GLY A 150 3.17 18.34 3.28
C GLY A 150 1.93 17.55 2.92
N ALA A 151 2.10 16.71 1.90
CA ALA A 151 1.15 15.69 1.50
C ALA A 151 1.73 14.30 1.79
N LEU A 152 0.86 13.36 2.09
CA LEU A 152 1.19 11.97 2.37
C LEU A 152 0.24 11.06 1.59
N ASN A 153 0.81 10.13 0.85
CA ASN A 153 0.11 9.00 0.26
C ASN A 153 0.43 7.75 1.11
N PHE A 154 -0.61 7.10 1.61
CA PHE A 154 -0.51 5.95 2.49
C PHE A 154 -1.49 4.86 2.04
N PHE A 155 -0.96 3.78 1.48
CA PHE A 155 -1.75 2.69 0.92
C PHE A 155 -1.33 1.36 1.52
N VAL A 156 -2.27 0.65 2.15
CA VAL A 156 -2.06 -0.71 2.67
C VAL A 156 -3.05 -1.66 2.02
N TYR A 157 -2.54 -2.72 1.42
CA TYR A 157 -3.33 -3.67 0.64
C TYR A 157 -2.99 -5.11 1.00
N GLY A 158 -4.01 -5.94 1.03
CA GLY A 158 -3.89 -7.40 1.13
C GLY A 158 -4.00 -8.05 -0.24
N LEU A 159 -3.16 -9.05 -0.51
CA LEU A 159 -3.21 -9.82 -1.75
C LEU A 159 -4.29 -10.91 -1.68
N ASP A 160 -5.24 -10.90 -2.62
CA ASP A 160 -6.18 -11.99 -2.81
C ASP A 160 -5.55 -13.10 -3.68
N THR A 161 -5.12 -14.17 -3.01
CA THR A 161 -4.49 -15.31 -3.69
C THR A 161 -5.46 -16.11 -4.56
N ASN A 162 -6.79 -15.99 -4.36
CA ASN A 162 -7.77 -16.65 -5.20
C ASN A 162 -7.91 -15.92 -6.54
N SER A 163 -8.01 -14.59 -6.53
CA SER A 163 -7.99 -13.77 -7.75
C SER A 163 -6.69 -13.97 -8.52
N LEU A 164 -5.53 -13.95 -7.85
CA LEU A 164 -4.24 -14.22 -8.48
C LEU A 164 -4.18 -15.63 -9.11
N ARG A 165 -4.71 -16.65 -8.44
CA ARG A 165 -4.80 -18.02 -8.97
C ARG A 165 -5.72 -18.10 -10.18
N ALA A 166 -6.86 -17.40 -10.16
CA ALA A 166 -7.78 -17.35 -11.28
C ALA A 166 -7.10 -16.74 -12.53
N ILE A 167 -6.33 -15.66 -12.36
CA ILE A 167 -5.53 -15.04 -13.42
C ILE A 167 -4.55 -16.05 -14.02
N THR A 168 -3.72 -16.69 -13.20
CA THR A 168 -2.70 -17.62 -13.67
C THR A 168 -3.31 -18.85 -14.34
N SER A 169 -4.48 -19.30 -13.91
CA SER A 169 -5.20 -20.42 -14.52
C SER A 169 -5.84 -20.03 -15.86
N SER A 170 -6.43 -18.85 -15.96
CA SER A 170 -7.08 -18.38 -17.19
C SER A 170 -6.08 -18.09 -18.31
N THR A 171 -4.90 -17.57 -17.96
CA THR A 171 -3.84 -17.25 -18.93
C THR A 171 -3.04 -18.47 -19.36
N ALA A 172 -2.96 -19.51 -18.52
CA ALA A 172 -2.29 -20.77 -18.85
C ALA A 172 -3.14 -21.73 -19.71
N ALA A 173 -4.48 -21.51 -19.76
CA ALA A 173 -5.43 -22.36 -20.49
C ALA A 173 -5.74 -21.85 -21.92
N ARG A 174 -5.16 -20.74 -22.33
CA ARG A 174 -5.27 -20.16 -23.67
C ARG A 174 -3.94 -20.33 -24.40
#